data_9ac0a399c6726c20055dd32d0163d6d2
#
_entry.id   9ac0a399c6726c20055dd32d0163d6d2
#
_cell.length_a   1.000
_cell.length_b   1.000
_cell.length_c   1.000
_cell.angle_alpha   90.00
_cell.angle_beta   90.00
_cell.angle_gamma   90.00
#
_symmetry.space_group_name_H-M   'P 1'
#
loop_
_entity.id
_entity.type
_entity.pdbx_description
1 polymer ?
#
loop_
_entity_poly.entity_id
_entity_poly.type
_entity_poly.pdbx_seq_one_letter_code
_entity_poly.pdbx_strand_id
1 'polypeptide(L)'
;MKNYIQSKASILVIGNEILSGRTKDKNIGYIAEKLSEYGINLKEARVISDSKEEIKRNVLELSFKYDYVFTSGGIGPTHDDITTESIAYALNLELEINKEALKRLENHYHGTDIKLNSSRRKMAIIPKGAILIDNPVSAAPGFKINNIYVMAGIPRIMQSMLDNILSTLKKGPKNHSQTI
;
A
#
# COMPACT_ATOMS: atom_id res chain seq x y z
N MET A 1 -6.16 30.68 -18.31
CA MET A 1 -5.39 29.94 -17.29
C MET A 1 -6.00 28.52 -17.20
N LYS A 2 -5.24 27.47 -17.47
CA LYS A 2 -5.72 26.09 -17.24
C LYS A 2 -5.79 25.90 -15.72
N ASN A 3 -6.99 25.79 -15.16
CA ASN A 3 -7.16 25.36 -13.77
C ASN A 3 -6.68 23.91 -13.66
N TYR A 4 -5.43 23.71 -13.30
CA TYR A 4 -4.93 22.39 -12.94
C TYR A 4 -5.51 22.01 -11.58
N ILE A 5 -6.53 21.17 -11.58
CA ILE A 5 -7.04 20.55 -10.34
C ILE A 5 -5.94 19.62 -9.86
N GLN A 6 -5.37 19.98 -8.72
CA GLN A 6 -4.31 19.17 -8.10
C GLN A 6 -4.92 17.90 -7.50
N SER A 7 -4.35 16.75 -7.81
CA SER A 7 -4.80 15.46 -7.26
C SER A 7 -4.64 15.42 -5.75
N LYS A 8 -5.60 14.81 -5.07
CA LYS A 8 -5.66 14.66 -3.62
C LYS A 8 -5.43 13.20 -3.26
N ALA A 9 -4.62 12.98 -2.24
CA ALA A 9 -4.30 11.67 -1.72
C ALA A 9 -4.61 11.53 -0.23
N SER A 10 -4.77 10.30 0.21
CA SER A 10 -4.78 9.91 1.62
C SER A 10 -3.84 8.74 1.86
N ILE A 11 -3.39 8.60 3.12
CA ILE A 11 -2.68 7.42 3.60
C ILE A 11 -3.43 6.78 4.76
N LEU A 12 -3.51 5.46 4.73
CA LEU A 12 -4.05 4.60 5.77
C LEU A 12 -2.95 3.66 6.28
N VAL A 13 -2.43 3.93 7.46
CA VAL A 13 -1.47 3.07 8.14
C VAL A 13 -2.25 2.06 8.98
N ILE A 14 -1.98 0.78 8.76
CA ILE A 14 -2.66 -0.34 9.40
C ILE A 14 -1.64 -1.07 10.26
N GLY A 15 -1.84 -1.08 11.59
CA GLY A 15 -0.92 -1.74 12.50
C GLY A 15 -1.16 -1.37 13.96
N ASN A 16 -1.46 -2.38 14.77
CA ASN A 16 -1.60 -2.25 16.22
C ASN A 16 -0.30 -1.82 16.90
N GLU A 17 0.86 -2.14 16.31
CA GLU A 17 2.18 -1.75 16.82
C GLU A 17 2.41 -0.24 16.73
N ILE A 18 1.80 0.42 15.74
CA ILE A 18 1.86 1.89 15.61
C ILE A 18 0.95 2.53 16.66
N LEU A 19 -0.29 2.05 16.78
CA LEU A 19 -1.26 2.56 17.76
C LEU A 19 -0.79 2.37 19.20
N SER A 20 -0.10 1.27 19.49
CA SER A 20 0.44 1.00 20.83
C SER A 20 1.76 1.74 21.13
N GLY A 21 2.33 2.44 20.16
CA GLY A 21 3.61 3.13 20.29
C GLY A 21 4.84 2.22 20.31
N ARG A 22 4.68 0.89 20.11
CA ARG A 22 5.84 -0.03 20.02
C ARG A 22 6.71 0.28 18.81
N THR A 23 6.10 0.74 17.72
CA THR A 23 6.78 1.14 16.50
C THR A 23 6.40 2.57 16.16
N LYS A 24 7.40 3.39 15.83
CA LYS A 24 7.15 4.74 15.31
C LYS A 24 6.93 4.68 13.81
N ASP A 25 5.86 5.31 13.33
CA ASP A 25 5.62 5.43 11.90
C ASP A 25 6.76 6.22 11.22
N LYS A 26 7.19 5.71 10.07
CA LYS A 26 8.17 6.35 9.18
C LYS A 26 7.66 6.46 7.74
N ASN A 27 6.45 6.00 7.49
CA ASN A 27 5.90 5.89 6.15
C ASN A 27 5.10 7.12 5.76
N ILE A 28 4.34 7.71 6.68
CA ILE A 28 3.53 8.91 6.43
C ILE A 28 4.40 10.06 5.91
N GLY A 29 5.50 10.37 6.62
CA GLY A 29 6.40 11.46 6.23
C GLY A 29 7.03 11.25 4.86
N TYR A 30 7.52 10.04 4.59
CA TYR A 30 8.11 9.69 3.30
C TYR A 30 7.10 9.80 2.15
N ILE A 31 5.90 9.26 2.31
CA ILE A 31 4.83 9.35 1.30
C ILE A 31 4.45 10.81 1.07
N ALA A 32 4.30 11.62 2.13
CA ALA A 32 3.96 13.04 2.02
C ALA A 32 4.99 13.82 1.21
N GLU A 33 6.28 13.61 1.48
CA GLU A 33 7.40 14.22 0.76
C GLU A 33 7.37 13.84 -0.73
N LYS A 34 7.32 12.54 -1.02
CA LYS A 34 7.31 12.03 -2.40
C LYS A 34 6.09 12.51 -3.20
N LEU A 35 4.91 12.48 -2.63
CA LEU A 35 3.71 12.98 -3.29
C LEU A 35 3.79 14.49 -3.57
N SER A 36 4.35 15.26 -2.65
CA SER A 36 4.56 16.71 -2.83
C SER A 36 5.50 16.99 -4.01
N GLU A 37 6.59 16.24 -4.16
CA GLU A 37 7.50 16.32 -5.32
C GLU A 37 6.78 16.08 -6.66
N TYR A 38 5.71 15.25 -6.64
CA TYR A 38 4.88 14.94 -7.81
C TYR A 38 3.69 15.88 -7.97
N GLY A 39 3.54 16.89 -7.12
CA GLY A 39 2.42 17.83 -7.16
C GLY A 39 1.10 17.20 -6.75
N ILE A 40 1.11 16.16 -5.93
CA ILE A 40 -0.05 15.51 -5.36
C ILE A 40 -0.17 15.93 -3.90
N ASN A 41 -1.35 16.41 -3.49
CA ASN A 41 -1.60 16.83 -2.11
C ASN A 41 -2.01 15.66 -1.23
N LEU A 42 -1.17 15.27 -0.26
CA LEU A 42 -1.62 14.42 0.83
C LEU A 42 -2.52 15.25 1.77
N LYS A 43 -3.80 14.89 1.83
CA LYS A 43 -4.83 15.63 2.58
C LYS A 43 -5.20 15.01 3.90
N GLU A 44 -5.00 13.71 4.02
CA GLU A 44 -5.43 12.97 5.20
C GLU A 44 -4.49 11.79 5.46
N ALA A 45 -4.14 11.59 6.73
CA ALA A 45 -3.42 10.43 7.22
C ALA A 45 -4.21 9.82 8.38
N ARG A 46 -4.46 8.52 8.30
CA ARG A 46 -5.11 7.76 9.37
C ARG A 46 -4.21 6.62 9.83
N VAL A 47 -4.26 6.33 11.11
CA VAL A 47 -3.67 5.13 11.70
C VAL A 47 -4.80 4.32 12.32
N ILE A 48 -4.92 3.06 11.94
CA ILE A 48 -6.01 2.18 12.39
C ILE A 48 -5.46 0.84 12.87
N SER A 49 -6.30 0.13 13.62
CA SER A 49 -6.00 -1.24 14.06
C SER A 49 -6.08 -2.25 12.92
N ASP A 50 -5.44 -3.41 13.11
CA ASP A 50 -5.58 -4.61 12.27
C ASP A 50 -6.97 -5.24 12.52
N SER A 51 -8.02 -4.55 12.11
CA SER A 51 -9.42 -4.96 12.23
C SER A 51 -10.09 -4.90 10.86
N LYS A 52 -10.73 -5.99 10.47
CA LYS A 52 -11.39 -6.11 9.17
C LYS A 52 -12.44 -5.02 8.95
N GLU A 53 -13.23 -4.70 9.98
CA GLU A 53 -14.27 -3.68 9.89
C GLU A 53 -13.68 -2.27 9.83
N GLU A 54 -12.59 -2.01 10.59
CA GLU A 54 -11.88 -0.73 10.53
C GLU A 54 -11.27 -0.51 9.15
N ILE A 55 -10.59 -1.53 8.61
CA ILE A 55 -9.98 -1.48 7.27
C ILE A 55 -11.07 -1.24 6.22
N LYS A 56 -12.16 -2.03 6.23
CA LYS A 56 -13.28 -1.88 5.30
C LYS A 56 -13.85 -0.46 5.32
N ARG A 57 -14.23 0.03 6.50
CA ARG A 57 -14.83 1.37 6.66
C ARG A 57 -13.93 2.45 6.10
N ASN A 58 -12.65 2.46 6.53
CA ASN A 58 -11.71 3.50 6.14
C ASN A 58 -11.33 3.43 4.66
N VAL A 59 -11.12 2.24 4.10
CA VAL A 59 -10.80 2.07 2.69
C VAL A 59 -11.94 2.58 1.79
N LEU A 60 -13.19 2.23 2.10
CA LEU A 60 -14.34 2.69 1.32
C LEU A 60 -14.51 4.20 1.40
N GLU A 61 -14.44 4.77 2.60
CA GLU A 61 -14.57 6.21 2.80
C GLU A 61 -13.46 6.99 2.05
N LEU A 62 -12.19 6.58 2.25
CA LEU A 62 -11.05 7.26 1.64
C LEU A 62 -11.04 7.10 0.12
N SER A 63 -11.39 5.92 -0.41
CA SER A 63 -11.42 5.67 -1.87
C SER A 63 -12.48 6.49 -2.59
N PHE A 64 -13.58 6.81 -1.91
CA PHE A 64 -14.61 7.70 -2.45
C PHE A 64 -14.19 9.18 -2.41
N LYS A 65 -13.43 9.58 -1.39
CA LYS A 65 -13.09 10.99 -1.11
C LYS A 65 -11.85 11.49 -1.85
N TYR A 66 -10.89 10.61 -2.18
CA TYR A 66 -9.58 10.97 -2.71
C TYR A 66 -9.27 10.30 -4.04
N ASP A 67 -8.45 10.97 -4.86
CA ASP A 67 -7.99 10.43 -6.15
C ASP A 67 -7.04 9.24 -5.96
N TYR A 68 -6.27 9.23 -4.85
CA TYR A 68 -5.33 8.18 -4.49
C TYR A 68 -5.45 7.83 -3.01
N VAL A 69 -5.50 6.55 -2.72
CA VAL A 69 -5.44 6.00 -1.35
C VAL A 69 -4.23 5.09 -1.26
N PHE A 70 -3.29 5.44 -0.42
CA PHE A 70 -2.14 4.61 -0.13
C PHE A 70 -2.40 3.87 1.19
N THR A 71 -2.13 2.56 1.25
CA THR A 71 -2.14 1.83 2.51
C THR A 71 -0.75 1.31 2.83
N SER A 72 -0.43 1.22 4.11
CA SER A 72 0.85 0.73 4.60
C SER A 72 0.61 -0.22 5.77
N GLY A 73 1.00 -1.49 5.61
CA GLY A 73 0.90 -2.53 6.62
C GLY A 73 -0.08 -3.65 6.29
N GLY A 74 0.07 -4.77 7.00
CA GLY A 74 -0.86 -5.90 7.00
C GLY A 74 -0.91 -6.75 5.73
N ILE A 75 0.18 -6.80 4.92
CA ILE A 75 0.26 -7.66 3.72
C ILE A 75 1.38 -8.72 3.80
N GLY A 76 1.92 -8.94 4.98
CA GLY A 76 2.95 -9.95 5.23
C GLY A 76 2.40 -11.37 5.37
N PRO A 77 3.26 -12.30 5.83
CA PRO A 77 2.93 -13.72 5.91
C PRO A 77 2.29 -14.14 7.24
N THR A 78 2.12 -13.24 8.20
CA THR A 78 1.61 -13.59 9.52
C THR A 78 0.08 -13.63 9.57
N HIS A 79 -0.49 -14.13 10.66
CA HIS A 79 -1.93 -14.22 10.82
C HIS A 79 -2.59 -12.84 11.00
N ASP A 80 -1.82 -11.87 11.49
CA ASP A 80 -2.27 -10.48 11.69
C ASP A 80 -2.28 -9.67 10.38
N ASP A 81 -1.64 -10.18 9.33
CA ASP A 81 -1.61 -9.55 8.01
C ASP A 81 -2.94 -9.80 7.28
N ILE A 82 -3.95 -9.00 7.60
CA ILE A 82 -5.33 -9.14 7.09
C ILE A 82 -5.74 -8.06 6.10
N THR A 83 -4.84 -7.13 5.73
CA THR A 83 -5.17 -5.98 4.88
C THR A 83 -5.68 -6.41 3.51
N THR A 84 -5.03 -7.38 2.87
CA THR A 84 -5.42 -7.87 1.54
C THR A 84 -6.83 -8.43 1.51
N GLU A 85 -7.15 -9.33 2.46
CA GLU A 85 -8.47 -9.94 2.54
C GLU A 85 -9.57 -8.94 2.95
N SER A 86 -9.21 -7.97 3.79
CA SER A 86 -10.14 -6.92 4.23
C SER A 86 -10.49 -5.95 3.10
N ILE A 87 -9.52 -5.61 2.24
CA ILE A 87 -9.76 -4.79 1.05
C ILE A 87 -10.59 -5.56 0.01
N ALA A 88 -10.28 -6.83 -0.24
CA ALA A 88 -11.09 -7.68 -1.11
C ALA A 88 -12.54 -7.74 -0.63
N TYR A 89 -12.75 -7.97 0.66
CA TYR A 89 -14.06 -7.97 1.28
C TYR A 89 -14.78 -6.62 1.16
N ALA A 90 -14.07 -5.51 1.42
CA ALA A 90 -14.62 -4.17 1.30
C ALA A 90 -15.15 -3.86 -0.12
N LEU A 91 -14.43 -4.32 -1.13
CA LEU A 91 -14.74 -4.08 -2.53
C LEU A 91 -15.58 -5.19 -3.17
N ASN A 92 -16.01 -6.20 -2.41
CA ASN A 92 -16.75 -7.38 -2.88
C ASN A 92 -16.02 -8.10 -4.04
N LEU A 93 -14.70 -8.32 -3.88
CA LEU A 93 -13.85 -8.97 -4.86
C LEU A 93 -13.43 -10.36 -4.37
N GLU A 94 -13.33 -11.29 -5.32
CA GLU A 94 -12.74 -12.61 -5.08
C GLU A 94 -11.23 -12.48 -4.88
N LEU A 95 -10.70 -13.31 -3.99
CA LEU A 95 -9.27 -13.50 -3.83
C LEU A 95 -8.81 -14.67 -4.70
N GLU A 96 -7.68 -14.51 -5.38
CA GLU A 96 -7.08 -15.55 -6.19
C GLU A 96 -5.56 -15.62 -6.01
N ILE A 97 -4.97 -16.77 -6.27
CA ILE A 97 -3.51 -16.89 -6.34
C ILE A 97 -3.05 -16.20 -7.64
N ASN A 98 -2.36 -15.10 -7.49
CA ASN A 98 -1.74 -14.45 -8.63
C ASN A 98 -0.48 -15.23 -9.05
N LYS A 99 -0.49 -15.78 -10.26
CA LYS A 99 0.60 -16.64 -10.77
C LYS A 99 1.94 -15.92 -10.85
N GLU A 100 1.94 -14.66 -11.22
CA GLU A 100 3.17 -13.86 -11.29
C GLU A 100 3.73 -13.56 -9.90
N ALA A 101 2.88 -13.19 -8.94
CA ALA A 101 3.27 -13.01 -7.54
C ALA A 101 3.84 -14.31 -6.96
N LEU A 102 3.19 -15.44 -7.20
CA LEU A 102 3.66 -16.73 -6.74
C LEU A 102 5.03 -17.08 -7.34
N LYS A 103 5.21 -16.90 -8.66
CA LYS A 103 6.48 -17.12 -9.34
C LYS A 103 7.62 -16.26 -8.78
N ARG A 104 7.35 -14.99 -8.45
CA ARG A 104 8.33 -14.10 -7.81
C ARG A 104 8.76 -14.62 -6.45
N LEU A 105 7.81 -15.08 -5.63
CA LEU A 105 8.11 -15.70 -4.34
C LEU A 105 8.90 -16.99 -4.49
N GLU A 106 8.52 -17.87 -5.42
CA GLU A 106 9.23 -19.10 -5.71
C GLU A 106 10.69 -18.83 -6.12
N ASN A 107 10.90 -17.88 -7.02
CA ASN A 107 12.25 -17.49 -7.44
C ASN A 107 13.06 -16.88 -6.28
N HIS A 108 12.46 -16.08 -5.44
CA HIS A 108 13.14 -15.44 -4.31
C HIS A 108 13.60 -16.45 -3.25
N TYR A 109 12.77 -17.47 -2.99
CA TYR A 109 13.10 -18.50 -1.99
C TYR A 109 13.89 -19.67 -2.59
N HIS A 110 14.00 -19.75 -3.92
CA HIS A 110 14.79 -20.81 -4.58
C HIS A 110 16.27 -20.70 -4.20
N GLY A 111 16.85 -21.81 -3.75
CA GLY A 111 18.27 -21.85 -3.33
C GLY A 111 18.59 -21.21 -1.99
N THR A 112 17.56 -20.78 -1.24
CA THR A 112 17.73 -20.30 0.15
C THR A 112 17.34 -21.39 1.15
N ASP A 113 17.82 -21.27 2.39
CA ASP A 113 17.41 -22.17 3.50
C ASP A 113 15.97 -21.92 3.96
N ILE A 114 15.31 -20.87 3.44
CA ILE A 114 13.98 -20.47 3.82
C ILE A 114 12.94 -21.12 2.90
N LYS A 115 12.11 -21.99 3.45
CA LYS A 115 11.04 -22.67 2.68
C LYS A 115 9.87 -21.72 2.39
N LEU A 116 9.38 -21.75 1.16
CA LEU A 116 8.11 -21.11 0.77
C LEU A 116 6.93 -21.94 1.31
N ASN A 117 6.64 -21.77 2.59
CA ASN A 117 5.53 -22.43 3.28
C ASN A 117 4.16 -21.79 2.95
N SER A 118 3.07 -22.35 3.50
CA SER A 118 1.69 -21.84 3.27
C SER A 118 1.53 -20.37 3.66
N SER A 119 2.11 -19.95 4.78
CA SER A 119 2.04 -18.57 5.25
C SER A 119 2.69 -17.59 4.26
N ARG A 120 3.84 -17.94 3.70
CA ARG A 120 4.49 -17.11 2.68
C ARG A 120 3.76 -17.16 1.34
N ARG A 121 3.16 -18.30 0.96
CA ARG A 121 2.32 -18.40 -0.23
C ARG A 121 1.08 -17.51 -0.16
N LYS A 122 0.56 -17.22 1.05
CA LYS A 122 -0.54 -16.28 1.28
C LYS A 122 -0.27 -14.91 0.65
N MET A 123 0.99 -14.44 0.63
CA MET A 123 1.37 -13.16 0.03
C MET A 123 1.18 -13.09 -1.50
N ALA A 124 0.94 -14.24 -2.17
CA ALA A 124 0.55 -14.29 -3.58
C ALA A 124 -0.96 -14.28 -3.80
N ILE A 125 -1.76 -14.32 -2.73
CA ILE A 125 -3.22 -14.26 -2.81
C ILE A 125 -3.63 -12.79 -2.79
N ILE A 126 -4.17 -12.30 -3.89
CA ILE A 126 -4.57 -10.89 -4.04
C ILE A 126 -5.96 -10.79 -4.67
N PRO A 127 -6.62 -9.62 -4.57
CA PRO A 127 -7.92 -9.42 -5.22
C PRO A 127 -7.82 -9.62 -6.73
N LYS A 128 -8.79 -10.31 -7.29
CA LYS A 128 -8.91 -10.54 -8.73
C LYS A 128 -8.96 -9.21 -9.50
N GLY A 129 -8.16 -9.12 -10.54
CA GLY A 129 -8.02 -7.90 -11.34
C GLY A 129 -7.08 -6.84 -10.77
N ALA A 130 -6.44 -7.09 -9.62
CA ALA A 130 -5.43 -6.20 -9.09
C ALA A 130 -4.15 -6.19 -9.93
N ILE A 131 -3.49 -5.04 -9.98
CA ILE A 131 -2.19 -4.84 -10.63
C ILE A 131 -1.10 -4.93 -9.58
N LEU A 132 -0.06 -5.73 -9.82
CA LEU A 132 1.04 -5.87 -8.88
C LEU A 132 1.86 -4.59 -8.74
N ILE A 133 2.25 -4.28 -7.51
CA ILE A 133 3.26 -3.27 -7.18
C ILE A 133 4.56 -4.01 -6.86
N ASP A 134 5.60 -3.67 -7.56
CA ASP A 134 6.90 -4.34 -7.47
C ASP A 134 7.55 -4.13 -6.10
N ASN A 135 8.16 -5.20 -5.59
CA ASN A 135 8.93 -5.19 -4.36
C ASN A 135 10.29 -5.88 -4.59
N PRO A 136 11.30 -5.15 -5.00
CA PRO A 136 12.62 -5.73 -5.26
C PRO A 136 13.37 -6.13 -3.96
N VAL A 137 12.87 -5.73 -2.79
CA VAL A 137 13.54 -5.99 -1.50
C VAL A 137 13.23 -7.41 -0.97
N SER A 138 11.97 -7.85 -1.05
CA SER A 138 11.54 -9.13 -0.48
C SER A 138 10.65 -9.97 -1.41
N ALA A 139 10.53 -9.58 -2.67
CA ALA A 139 9.74 -10.21 -3.73
C ALA A 139 8.22 -10.34 -3.47
N ALA A 140 7.75 -10.21 -2.24
CA ALA A 140 6.33 -10.20 -1.92
C ALA A 140 5.70 -8.89 -2.43
N PRO A 141 4.91 -8.91 -3.52
CA PRO A 141 4.42 -7.69 -4.13
C PRO A 141 3.34 -7.04 -3.28
N GLY A 142 3.23 -5.70 -3.40
CA GLY A 142 1.98 -5.03 -3.12
C GLY A 142 1.03 -5.12 -4.31
N PHE A 143 -0.10 -4.42 -4.24
CA PHE A 143 -1.02 -4.36 -5.36
C PHE A 143 -1.78 -3.04 -5.43
N LYS A 144 -2.25 -2.73 -6.62
CA LYS A 144 -3.19 -1.64 -6.88
C LYS A 144 -4.52 -2.22 -7.30
N ILE A 145 -5.61 -1.73 -6.72
CA ILE A 145 -6.97 -1.99 -7.14
C ILE A 145 -7.77 -0.68 -7.12
N ASN A 146 -8.44 -0.35 -8.21
CA ASN A 146 -9.07 0.97 -8.41
C ASN A 146 -8.04 2.11 -8.16
N ASN A 147 -8.33 3.01 -7.22
CA ASN A 147 -7.44 4.09 -6.76
C ASN A 147 -6.70 3.77 -5.45
N ILE A 148 -6.74 2.52 -5.00
CA ILE A 148 -6.12 2.06 -3.76
C ILE A 148 -4.79 1.36 -4.07
N TYR A 149 -3.71 1.83 -3.44
CA TYR A 149 -2.35 1.31 -3.57
C TYR A 149 -1.95 0.66 -2.25
N VAL A 150 -1.80 -0.65 -2.25
CA VAL A 150 -1.59 -1.46 -1.06
C VAL A 150 -0.13 -1.87 -0.95
N MET A 151 0.54 -1.41 0.08
CA MET A 151 1.98 -1.56 0.27
C MET A 151 2.33 -2.13 1.65
N ALA A 152 3.53 -2.67 1.76
CA ALA A 152 4.05 -3.22 3.01
C ALA A 152 4.19 -2.16 4.12
N GLY A 153 4.19 -2.60 5.39
CA GLY A 153 4.42 -1.73 6.55
C GLY A 153 5.89 -1.42 6.82
N ILE A 154 6.80 -2.33 6.43
CA ILE A 154 8.25 -2.16 6.66
C ILE A 154 8.77 -0.99 5.83
N PRO A 155 9.36 0.06 6.44
CA PRO A 155 9.67 1.32 5.75
C PRO A 155 10.50 1.14 4.48
N ARG A 156 11.60 0.37 4.54
CA ARG A 156 12.45 0.13 3.37
C ARG A 156 11.71 -0.53 2.21
N ILE A 157 10.77 -1.43 2.50
CA ILE A 157 9.97 -2.12 1.50
C ILE A 157 8.92 -1.18 0.94
N MET A 158 8.18 -0.48 1.80
CA MET A 158 7.16 0.48 1.40
C MET A 158 7.74 1.58 0.52
N GLN A 159 8.90 2.14 0.89
CA GLN A 159 9.58 3.18 0.12
C GLN A 159 9.93 2.69 -1.29
N SER A 160 10.51 1.49 -1.40
CA SER A 160 10.82 0.89 -2.69
C SER A 160 9.57 0.64 -3.54
N MET A 161 8.47 0.18 -2.93
CA MET A 161 7.18 0.02 -3.62
C MET A 161 6.64 1.36 -4.11
N LEU A 162 6.68 2.40 -3.27
CA LEU A 162 6.20 3.73 -3.63
C LEU A 162 7.02 4.30 -4.81
N ASP A 163 8.35 4.23 -4.74
CA ASP A 163 9.23 4.75 -5.79
C ASP A 163 8.91 4.11 -7.15
N ASN A 164 8.59 2.81 -7.18
CA ASN A 164 8.22 2.11 -8.41
C ASN A 164 6.90 2.60 -9.01
N ILE A 165 5.95 3.07 -8.21
CA ILE A 165 4.64 3.50 -8.71
C ILE A 165 4.55 5.01 -8.98
N LEU A 166 5.47 5.83 -8.45
CA LEU A 166 5.42 7.29 -8.61
C LEU A 166 5.30 7.72 -10.08
N SER A 167 6.02 7.05 -10.98
CA SER A 167 5.97 7.36 -12.43
C SER A 167 4.61 7.08 -13.06
N THR A 168 3.78 6.25 -12.45
CA THR A 168 2.43 5.88 -12.91
C THR A 168 1.35 6.85 -12.43
N LEU A 169 1.68 7.71 -11.45
CA LEU A 169 0.76 8.69 -10.91
C LEU A 169 0.67 9.92 -11.82
N LYS A 170 -0.51 10.52 -11.88
CA LYS A 170 -0.72 11.73 -12.66
C LYS A 170 -0.07 12.92 -11.95
N LYS A 171 0.98 13.48 -12.56
CA LYS A 171 1.67 14.65 -12.03
C LYS A 171 0.77 15.88 -12.01
N GLY A 172 0.76 16.58 -10.88
CA GLY A 172 0.18 17.90 -10.73
C GLY A 172 1.22 19.03 -10.86
N PRO A 173 0.80 20.28 -10.80
CA PRO A 173 1.72 21.41 -10.69
C PRO A 173 2.51 21.30 -9.37
N LYS A 174 3.82 21.53 -9.44
CA LYS A 174 4.66 21.50 -8.23
C LYS A 174 4.20 22.56 -7.22
N ASN A 175 4.05 22.17 -5.98
CA ASN A 175 3.85 23.11 -4.89
C ASN A 175 5.17 23.84 -4.62
N HIS A 176 5.21 25.14 -4.85
CA HIS A 176 6.27 25.98 -4.32
C HIS A 176 5.85 26.42 -2.91
N SER A 177 6.28 25.70 -1.88
CA SER A 177 6.17 26.22 -0.51
C SER A 177 7.37 27.15 -0.29
N GLN A 178 7.12 28.44 -0.14
CA GLN A 178 8.08 29.35 0.48
C GLN A 178 7.80 29.32 1.99
N THR A 179 8.77 28.86 2.75
CA THR A 179 8.78 29.10 4.21
C THR A 179 9.20 30.56 4.40
N ILE A 180 8.32 31.35 4.98
CA ILE A 180 8.58 32.71 5.45
C ILE A 180 9.14 32.62 6.86
#